data_6470e1d366c52fd1d6e3f2fb1dedd895
#
_entry.id   6470e1d366c52fd1d6e3f2fb1dedd895
#
_cell.length_a   1.000
_cell.length_b   1.000
_cell.length_c   1.000
_cell.angle_alpha   90.00
_cell.angle_beta   90.00
_cell.angle_gamma   90.00
#
_symmetry.space_group_name_H-M   'P 1'
#
loop_
_entity.id
_entity.type
_entity.pdbx_description
1 polymer ?
#
loop_
_entity_poly.entity_id
_entity_poly.type
_entity_poly.pdbx_seq_one_letter_code
_entity_poly.pdbx_strand_id
1 'polypeptide(L)'
;MMSVAYADNLITIEQVTSGNSNSITVSVEGSNNEVNFSFGGASNTVDIDQKGDNSYVGYTSAWGSGASWGGDLDGDSNNLNVTQTCNQSPCGGDKFEFHIAGNSNDVDFYQGHRVDADGTLHSIDDYEYGGHFTRLDIHGSNNKFLGSQRSNNSGHEHSNITNIYGSNNDVYTRQESNQNKTLNLTINNSNNDVDMIQKGSATHSATVTIGGSYATTLYMLQQGGTAQSYSLTQDCQTTGGCIVSVTQGN
;
A
#
# COMPACT_ATOMS: atom_id res chain seq x y z
N MET A 1 -1.95 25.34 35.95
CA MET A 1 -3.07 24.74 35.19
C MET A 1 -2.46 23.91 34.08
N MET A 2 -2.40 22.60 34.23
CA MET A 2 -1.95 21.70 33.15
C MET A 2 -3.12 21.57 32.18
N SER A 3 -2.99 22.10 30.97
CA SER A 3 -3.92 21.77 29.90
C SER A 3 -3.58 20.35 29.42
N VAL A 4 -4.43 19.39 29.72
CA VAL A 4 -4.40 18.11 29.05
C VAL A 4 -4.91 18.38 27.63
N ALA A 5 -4.02 18.41 26.66
CA ALA A 5 -4.42 18.35 25.26
C ALA A 5 -4.97 16.94 25.01
N TYR A 6 -6.27 16.84 24.79
CA TYR A 6 -6.85 15.60 24.28
C TYR A 6 -6.38 15.44 22.84
N ALA A 7 -5.79 14.32 22.56
CA ALA A 7 -5.42 13.91 21.22
C ALA A 7 -6.71 13.62 20.43
N ASP A 8 -7.03 14.44 19.45
CA ASP A 8 -8.23 14.27 18.64
C ASP A 8 -7.92 13.31 17.48
N ASN A 9 -8.40 12.07 17.59
CA ASN A 9 -8.46 11.15 16.47
C ASN A 9 -9.80 11.35 15.74
N LEU A 10 -9.78 11.37 14.41
CA LEU A 10 -10.99 11.53 13.60
C LEU A 10 -11.27 10.24 12.82
N ILE A 11 -12.46 9.67 13.00
CA ILE A 11 -12.90 8.49 12.27
C ILE A 11 -14.21 8.86 11.57
N THR A 12 -14.19 8.82 10.23
CA THR A 12 -15.35 9.03 9.38
C THR A 12 -15.49 7.87 8.41
N ILE A 13 -16.58 7.11 8.52
CA ILE A 13 -16.85 5.97 7.67
C ILE A 13 -18.27 6.12 7.12
N GLU A 14 -18.43 6.12 5.82
CA GLU A 14 -19.69 6.26 5.13
C GLU A 14 -20.03 5.03 4.31
N GLN A 15 -21.20 4.43 4.55
CA GLN A 15 -21.75 3.41 3.66
C GLN A 15 -22.64 4.08 2.61
N VAL A 16 -22.18 4.11 1.36
CA VAL A 16 -22.85 4.85 0.27
C VAL A 16 -23.93 4.04 -0.48
N THR A 17 -23.90 2.71 -0.37
CA THR A 17 -24.92 1.83 -0.95
C THR A 17 -25.43 0.83 0.07
N SER A 18 -26.66 0.34 -0.14
CA SER A 18 -27.25 -0.72 0.70
C SER A 18 -26.53 -2.04 0.41
N GLY A 19 -25.67 -2.47 1.28
CA GLY A 19 -25.06 -3.80 1.26
C GLY A 19 -25.27 -4.53 2.58
N ASN A 20 -25.31 -5.85 2.53
CA ASN A 20 -25.48 -6.69 3.72
C ASN A 20 -24.15 -7.36 4.08
N SER A 21 -24.00 -7.66 5.36
CA SER A 21 -22.86 -8.46 5.88
C SER A 21 -21.47 -7.84 5.72
N ASN A 22 -21.36 -6.51 5.69
CA ASN A 22 -20.07 -5.85 5.78
C ASN A 22 -19.53 -5.92 7.21
N SER A 23 -18.23 -6.13 7.36
CA SER A 23 -17.51 -6.15 8.64
C SER A 23 -16.45 -5.06 8.65
N ILE A 24 -16.52 -4.17 9.62
CA ILE A 24 -15.56 -3.07 9.76
C ILE A 24 -15.02 -3.08 11.18
N THR A 25 -13.72 -3.15 11.32
CA THR A 25 -13.02 -3.02 12.58
C THR A 25 -11.97 -1.91 12.45
N VAL A 26 -12.04 -0.92 13.31
CA VAL A 26 -11.05 0.18 13.34
C VAL A 26 -10.53 0.31 14.76
N SER A 27 -9.22 0.21 14.93
CA SER A 27 -8.51 0.44 16.18
C SER A 27 -7.51 1.57 15.97
N VAL A 28 -7.57 2.61 16.79
CA VAL A 28 -6.69 3.77 16.67
C VAL A 28 -6.10 4.10 18.04
N GLU A 29 -4.78 4.07 18.14
CA GLU A 29 -4.01 4.40 19.35
C GLU A 29 -3.03 5.52 19.04
N GLY A 30 -3.00 6.57 19.85
CA GLY A 30 -2.13 7.74 19.67
C GLY A 30 -2.93 9.02 19.39
N SER A 31 -2.31 10.00 18.73
CA SER A 31 -2.83 11.36 18.58
C SER A 31 -2.90 11.81 17.13
N ASN A 32 -3.92 12.59 16.79
CA ASN A 32 -4.10 13.23 15.47
C ASN A 32 -4.11 12.21 14.32
N ASN A 33 -4.65 11.02 14.56
CA ASN A 33 -4.84 10.04 13.50
C ASN A 33 -6.19 10.26 12.80
N GLU A 34 -6.24 10.01 11.51
CA GLU A 34 -7.47 10.15 10.73
C GLU A 34 -7.75 8.87 9.94
N VAL A 35 -8.99 8.39 10.02
CA VAL A 35 -9.55 7.35 9.16
C VAL A 35 -10.76 7.92 8.47
N ASN A 36 -10.73 8.03 7.14
CA ASN A 36 -11.80 8.62 6.36
C ASN A 36 -11.99 7.86 5.04
N PHE A 37 -13.06 7.07 4.95
CA PHE A 37 -13.38 6.35 3.73
C PHE A 37 -14.88 6.11 3.56
N SER A 38 -15.28 5.88 2.32
CA SER A 38 -16.59 5.38 1.94
C SER A 38 -16.50 3.93 1.46
N PHE A 39 -17.61 3.20 1.56
CA PHE A 39 -17.71 1.87 1.00
C PHE A 39 -19.11 1.57 0.46
N GLY A 40 -19.14 0.73 -0.58
CA GLY A 40 -20.34 0.23 -1.22
C GLY A 40 -20.34 -1.29 -1.36
N GLY A 41 -21.49 -1.88 -1.70
CA GLY A 41 -21.60 -3.33 -1.90
C GLY A 41 -21.78 -4.15 -0.63
N ALA A 42 -21.63 -5.47 -0.76
CA ALA A 42 -21.92 -6.44 0.28
C ALA A 42 -20.74 -7.34 0.61
N SER A 43 -20.73 -7.87 1.83
CA SER A 43 -19.73 -8.85 2.30
C SER A 43 -18.28 -8.35 2.26
N ASN A 44 -18.07 -7.04 2.33
CA ASN A 44 -16.74 -6.47 2.44
C ASN A 44 -16.20 -6.59 3.87
N THR A 45 -14.91 -6.81 3.99
CA THR A 45 -14.19 -6.79 5.26
C THR A 45 -13.17 -5.66 5.23
N VAL A 46 -13.19 -4.82 6.23
CA VAL A 46 -12.20 -3.74 6.42
C VAL A 46 -11.66 -3.88 7.84
N ASP A 47 -10.37 -3.93 7.98
CA ASP A 47 -9.69 -3.98 9.28
C ASP A 47 -8.56 -2.94 9.23
N ILE A 48 -8.60 -1.94 10.09
CA ILE A 48 -7.62 -0.85 10.11
C ILE A 48 -7.07 -0.76 11.52
N ASP A 49 -5.77 -0.89 11.67
CA ASP A 49 -5.07 -0.68 12.94
C ASP A 49 -4.05 0.45 12.77
N GLN A 50 -4.25 1.54 13.49
CA GLN A 50 -3.33 2.68 13.50
C GLN A 50 -2.74 2.83 14.90
N LYS A 51 -1.42 2.80 14.99
CA LYS A 51 -0.69 3.00 16.22
C LYS A 51 0.45 4.01 16.05
N GLY A 52 0.38 5.08 16.81
CA GLY A 52 1.32 6.20 16.71
C GLY A 52 0.57 7.50 16.49
N ASP A 53 1.27 8.52 16.00
CA ASP A 53 0.72 9.86 15.84
C ASP A 53 0.70 10.30 14.38
N ASN A 54 -0.29 11.13 14.01
CA ASN A 54 -0.41 11.79 12.72
C ASN A 54 -0.54 10.85 11.51
N SER A 55 -1.10 9.65 11.67
CA SER A 55 -1.30 8.69 10.60
C SER A 55 -2.67 8.85 9.95
N TYR A 56 -2.74 8.59 8.65
CA TYR A 56 -3.94 8.80 7.83
C TYR A 56 -4.25 7.58 6.98
N VAL A 57 -5.52 7.14 7.00
CA VAL A 57 -6.04 6.13 6.07
C VAL A 57 -7.20 6.75 5.30
N GLY A 58 -7.15 6.64 3.97
CA GLY A 58 -8.19 7.16 3.09
C GLY A 58 -8.12 8.66 2.80
N TYR A 59 -7.06 9.36 3.15
CA TYR A 59 -6.93 10.80 3.06
C TYR A 59 -6.91 11.35 1.63
N THR A 60 -7.58 12.51 1.42
CA THR A 60 -7.94 13.05 0.10
C THR A 60 -6.98 14.07 -0.51
N SER A 61 -5.96 14.55 0.18
CA SER A 61 -5.22 15.77 -0.24
C SER A 61 -4.31 15.58 -1.46
N ALA A 62 -4.01 14.36 -1.88
CA ALA A 62 -3.04 14.09 -2.92
C ALA A 62 -3.62 13.86 -4.33
N TRP A 63 -4.94 13.72 -4.47
CA TRP A 63 -5.60 13.47 -5.77
C TRP A 63 -5.90 14.73 -6.59
N GLY A 64 -5.17 15.82 -6.39
CA GLY A 64 -5.32 17.05 -7.18
C GLY A 64 -6.62 17.81 -6.92
N SER A 65 -6.65 19.07 -7.29
CA SER A 65 -7.81 19.94 -7.10
C SER A 65 -9.03 19.41 -7.87
N GLY A 66 -9.99 18.81 -7.16
CA GLY A 66 -11.29 18.41 -7.70
C GLY A 66 -11.68 16.95 -7.49
N ALA A 67 -10.82 16.08 -7.00
CA ALA A 67 -11.20 14.74 -6.62
C ALA A 67 -11.57 14.70 -5.13
N SER A 68 -12.80 14.40 -4.84
CA SER A 68 -13.28 14.13 -3.47
C SER A 68 -13.04 12.66 -3.10
N TRP A 69 -11.81 12.21 -3.23
CA TRP A 69 -11.46 10.82 -2.96
C TRP A 69 -10.91 10.74 -1.54
N GLY A 70 -11.77 10.37 -0.61
CA GLY A 70 -11.37 9.65 0.59
C GLY A 70 -11.03 8.22 0.18
N GLY A 71 -10.63 7.36 1.10
CA GLY A 71 -10.61 5.95 0.80
C GLY A 71 -11.95 5.54 0.22
N ASP A 72 -11.96 4.74 -0.82
CA ASP A 72 -13.17 4.25 -1.45
C ASP A 72 -13.07 2.75 -1.75
N LEU A 73 -14.08 2.00 -1.30
CA LEU A 73 -14.16 0.56 -1.45
C LEU A 73 -15.50 0.19 -2.09
N ASP A 74 -15.52 0.06 -3.41
CA ASP A 74 -16.71 -0.24 -4.19
C ASP A 74 -16.72 -1.68 -4.70
N GLY A 75 -17.82 -2.39 -4.48
CA GLY A 75 -18.05 -3.76 -4.93
C GLY A 75 -18.26 -4.74 -3.79
N ASP A 76 -18.34 -6.04 -4.14
CA ASP A 76 -18.68 -7.08 -3.20
C ASP A 76 -17.49 -7.95 -2.81
N SER A 77 -17.47 -8.41 -1.57
CA SER A 77 -16.52 -9.41 -1.07
C SER A 77 -15.05 -8.95 -1.13
N ASN A 78 -14.79 -7.66 -1.06
CA ASN A 78 -13.45 -7.14 -0.95
C ASN A 78 -12.95 -7.26 0.50
N ASN A 79 -11.69 -7.58 0.66
CA ASN A 79 -10.96 -7.56 1.92
C ASN A 79 -9.92 -6.45 1.89
N LEU A 80 -9.93 -5.56 2.87
CA LEU A 80 -8.94 -4.51 3.05
C LEU A 80 -8.43 -4.54 4.48
N ASN A 81 -7.17 -4.84 4.64
CA ASN A 81 -6.46 -4.74 5.91
C ASN A 81 -5.36 -3.68 5.78
N VAL A 82 -5.30 -2.75 6.70
CA VAL A 82 -4.27 -1.70 6.76
C VAL A 82 -3.76 -1.61 8.18
N THR A 83 -2.51 -1.90 8.38
CA THR A 83 -1.83 -1.68 9.67
C THR A 83 -0.78 -0.60 9.50
N GLN A 84 -0.90 0.46 10.28
CA GLN A 84 0.10 1.53 10.35
C GLN A 84 0.66 1.59 11.77
N THR A 85 1.96 1.40 11.92
CA THR A 85 2.58 1.38 13.23
C THR A 85 3.85 2.22 13.25
N CYS A 86 3.85 3.22 14.11
CA CYS A 86 5.03 3.98 14.47
C CYS A 86 5.24 3.89 15.97
N ASN A 87 6.40 3.39 16.39
CA ASN A 87 6.72 3.21 17.80
C ASN A 87 7.83 4.14 18.33
N GLN A 88 8.28 5.07 17.48
CA GLN A 88 9.31 6.05 17.83
C GLN A 88 8.79 7.48 17.74
N SER A 89 9.36 8.36 18.54
CA SER A 89 9.03 9.80 18.49
C SER A 89 10.19 10.59 17.88
N PRO A 90 9.92 11.53 16.95
CA PRO A 90 8.60 11.85 16.41
C PRO A 90 8.14 10.82 15.36
N CYS A 91 6.88 10.41 15.43
CA CYS A 91 6.24 9.66 14.33
C CYS A 91 6.12 10.54 13.09
N GLY A 92 6.51 10.02 11.94
CA GLY A 92 6.47 10.74 10.68
C GLY A 92 5.06 10.91 10.08
N GLY A 93 4.08 10.18 10.61
CA GLY A 93 2.71 10.15 10.09
C GLY A 93 2.57 9.34 8.80
N ASP A 94 2.20 8.08 8.93
CA ASP A 94 1.97 7.18 7.79
C ASP A 94 0.70 7.56 7.05
N LYS A 95 0.71 7.40 5.71
CA LYS A 95 -0.44 7.72 4.86
C LYS A 95 -0.74 6.57 3.91
N PHE A 96 -1.98 6.11 3.95
CA PHE A 96 -2.50 5.12 3.04
C PHE A 96 -3.75 5.64 2.34
N GLU A 97 -3.65 5.88 1.04
CA GLU A 97 -4.75 6.29 0.18
C GLU A 97 -5.18 5.11 -0.69
N PHE A 98 -6.47 4.86 -0.82
CA PHE A 98 -6.96 3.76 -1.63
C PHE A 98 -8.24 4.09 -2.39
N HIS A 99 -8.35 3.48 -3.58
CA HIS A 99 -9.58 3.34 -4.33
C HIS A 99 -9.63 1.92 -4.89
N ILE A 100 -10.61 1.14 -4.48
CA ILE A 100 -10.79 -0.24 -4.88
C ILE A 100 -12.17 -0.38 -5.49
N ALA A 101 -12.22 -0.59 -6.82
CA ALA A 101 -13.44 -0.79 -7.59
C ALA A 101 -13.46 -2.17 -8.25
N GLY A 102 -14.37 -3.02 -7.81
CA GLY A 102 -14.51 -4.40 -8.27
C GLY A 102 -14.79 -5.39 -7.14
N ASN A 103 -14.78 -6.67 -7.44
CA ASN A 103 -15.19 -7.67 -6.47
C ASN A 103 -14.05 -8.60 -6.09
N SER A 104 -14.10 -9.10 -4.86
CA SER A 104 -13.18 -10.13 -4.37
C SER A 104 -11.70 -9.73 -4.45
N ASN A 105 -11.40 -8.46 -4.29
CA ASN A 105 -10.02 -8.02 -4.15
C ASN A 105 -9.56 -8.24 -2.70
N ASP A 106 -8.32 -8.70 -2.53
CA ASP A 106 -7.69 -8.98 -1.25
C ASP A 106 -6.46 -8.08 -1.10
N VAL A 107 -6.53 -7.15 -0.17
CA VAL A 107 -5.52 -6.11 0.04
C VAL A 107 -5.03 -6.17 1.47
N ASP A 108 -3.78 -6.54 1.65
CA ASP A 108 -3.05 -6.46 2.90
C ASP A 108 -1.91 -5.45 2.78
N PHE A 109 -1.92 -4.43 3.62
CA PHE A 109 -0.85 -3.43 3.60
C PHE A 109 -0.36 -3.06 4.99
N TYR A 110 0.95 -3.05 5.16
CA TYR A 110 1.60 -2.86 6.45
C TYR A 110 2.65 -1.76 6.38
N GLN A 111 2.42 -0.65 7.06
CA GLN A 111 3.44 0.38 7.31
C GLN A 111 3.97 0.21 8.73
N GLY A 112 5.30 0.19 8.85
CA GLY A 112 5.97 -0.11 10.10
C GLY A 112 6.28 -1.60 10.32
N HIS A 113 5.87 -2.47 9.44
CA HIS A 113 6.15 -3.90 9.52
C HIS A 113 6.86 -4.39 8.26
N ARG A 114 7.62 -5.46 8.41
CA ARG A 114 8.11 -6.25 7.28
C ARG A 114 7.17 -7.44 7.07
N VAL A 115 6.77 -7.65 5.84
CA VAL A 115 6.03 -8.84 5.41
C VAL A 115 6.80 -9.50 4.27
N ASP A 116 6.90 -10.82 4.29
CA ASP A 116 7.47 -11.59 3.19
C ASP A 116 6.37 -11.98 2.17
N ALA A 117 6.75 -12.39 0.96
CA ALA A 117 5.80 -12.69 -0.12
C ALA A 117 4.81 -13.84 0.20
N ASP A 118 5.13 -14.69 1.16
CA ASP A 118 4.24 -15.73 1.67
C ASP A 118 3.21 -15.22 2.71
N GLY A 119 3.20 -13.91 3.00
CA GLY A 119 2.34 -13.28 3.99
C GLY A 119 2.88 -13.36 5.42
N THR A 120 4.09 -13.88 5.64
CA THR A 120 4.67 -13.94 6.98
C THR A 120 4.96 -12.54 7.50
N LEU A 121 4.21 -12.10 8.51
CA LEU A 121 4.41 -10.85 9.21
C LEU A 121 5.54 -10.99 10.23
N HIS A 122 6.57 -10.16 10.08
CA HIS A 122 7.64 -10.07 11.06
C HIS A 122 7.30 -9.06 12.15
N SER A 123 7.67 -9.38 13.39
CA SER A 123 7.51 -8.45 14.50
C SER A 123 8.19 -7.11 14.18
N ILE A 124 7.63 -6.04 14.73
CA ILE A 124 8.25 -4.72 14.69
C ILE A 124 9.63 -4.86 15.35
N ASP A 125 10.69 -4.48 14.64
CA ASP A 125 11.96 -4.23 15.30
C ASP A 125 11.81 -3.00 16.21
N ASP A 126 12.72 -2.82 17.15
CA ASP A 126 12.61 -1.82 18.22
C ASP A 126 12.43 -0.36 17.76
N TYR A 127 12.60 -0.06 16.47
CA TYR A 127 12.59 1.29 15.93
C TYR A 127 11.82 1.37 14.60
N GLU A 128 10.66 2.01 14.64
CA GLU A 128 9.86 2.37 13.46
C GLU A 128 9.45 3.84 13.54
N TYR A 129 9.81 4.62 12.53
CA TYR A 129 9.64 6.07 12.54
C TYR A 129 8.45 6.57 11.70
N GLY A 130 7.84 5.73 10.88
CA GLY A 130 6.74 6.12 10.02
C GLY A 130 7.11 7.17 8.95
N GLY A 131 6.11 7.87 8.46
CA GLY A 131 6.24 8.87 7.39
C GLY A 131 6.12 8.28 6.00
N HIS A 132 5.66 7.05 5.90
CA HIS A 132 5.49 6.36 4.63
C HIS A 132 4.24 6.81 3.91
N PHE A 133 4.29 6.76 2.58
CA PHE A 133 3.17 7.07 1.72
C PHE A 133 2.84 5.89 0.80
N THR A 134 1.58 5.50 0.79
CA THR A 134 1.05 4.54 -0.19
C THR A 134 -0.21 5.07 -0.82
N ARG A 135 -0.29 4.92 -2.13
CA ARG A 135 -1.50 5.07 -2.91
C ARG A 135 -1.77 3.79 -3.68
N LEU A 136 -2.96 3.24 -3.50
CA LEU A 136 -3.41 2.03 -4.16
C LEU A 136 -4.70 2.30 -4.94
N ASP A 137 -4.69 2.06 -6.24
CA ASP A 137 -5.83 2.18 -7.12
C ASP A 137 -6.06 0.84 -7.84
N ILE A 138 -7.17 0.17 -7.55
CA ILE A 138 -7.53 -1.13 -8.13
C ILE A 138 -8.86 -1.01 -8.87
N HIS A 139 -8.82 -1.25 -10.18
CA HIS A 139 -9.99 -1.40 -11.04
C HIS A 139 -10.02 -2.80 -11.63
N GLY A 140 -10.82 -3.68 -11.05
CA GLY A 140 -10.93 -5.08 -11.49
C GLY A 140 -11.26 -6.01 -10.33
N SER A 141 -11.30 -7.30 -10.60
CA SER A 141 -11.74 -8.27 -9.60
C SER A 141 -10.71 -9.36 -9.37
N ASN A 142 -10.77 -9.97 -8.19
CA ASN A 142 -9.89 -11.06 -7.77
C ASN A 142 -8.39 -10.65 -7.81
N ASN A 143 -8.07 -9.41 -7.57
CA ASN A 143 -6.68 -9.02 -7.41
C ASN A 143 -6.25 -9.24 -5.97
N LYS A 144 -5.01 -9.67 -5.79
CA LYS A 144 -4.34 -9.74 -4.51
C LYS A 144 -3.21 -8.73 -4.48
N PHE A 145 -3.17 -7.93 -3.43
CA PHE A 145 -2.10 -6.98 -3.18
C PHE A 145 -1.58 -7.15 -1.77
N LEU A 146 -0.32 -7.50 -1.66
CA LEU A 146 0.40 -7.56 -0.39
C LEU A 146 1.53 -6.55 -0.41
N GLY A 147 1.50 -5.58 0.50
CA GLY A 147 2.50 -4.53 0.54
C GLY A 147 3.06 -4.25 1.92
N SER A 148 4.33 -3.85 1.97
CA SER A 148 4.91 -3.36 3.22
C SER A 148 5.94 -2.25 3.02
N GLN A 149 5.95 -1.32 3.97
CA GLN A 149 6.95 -0.24 4.07
C GLN A 149 7.47 -0.17 5.50
N ARG A 150 8.79 -0.07 5.65
CA ARG A 150 9.41 0.00 6.94
C ARG A 150 10.71 0.82 6.91
N SER A 151 10.88 1.74 7.87
CA SER A 151 12.11 2.50 8.07
C SER A 151 12.54 2.49 9.52
N ASN A 152 13.78 2.12 9.77
CA ASN A 152 14.39 2.14 11.09
C ASN A 152 15.20 3.42 11.36
N ASN A 153 14.96 4.49 10.60
CA ASN A 153 15.63 5.78 10.80
C ASN A 153 14.68 6.95 10.50
N SER A 154 14.69 7.94 11.35
CA SER A 154 13.88 9.14 11.21
C SER A 154 14.21 9.94 9.94
N GLY A 155 13.20 10.56 9.33
CA GLY A 155 13.35 11.41 8.14
C GLY A 155 13.54 10.65 6.82
N HIS A 156 13.29 9.35 6.80
CA HIS A 156 13.30 8.54 5.60
C HIS A 156 11.90 7.99 5.32
N GLU A 157 11.36 8.40 4.19
CA GLU A 157 10.02 8.08 3.75
C GLU A 157 10.07 7.12 2.57
N HIS A 158 9.29 6.07 2.61
CA HIS A 158 9.06 5.22 1.45
C HIS A 158 7.78 5.66 0.75
N SER A 159 7.79 5.63 -0.57
CA SER A 159 6.64 5.95 -1.40
C SER A 159 6.30 4.79 -2.31
N ASN A 160 5.06 4.32 -2.24
CA ASN A 160 4.52 3.28 -3.10
C ASN A 160 3.25 3.81 -3.79
N ILE A 161 3.28 3.86 -5.11
CA ILE A 161 2.10 4.18 -5.92
C ILE A 161 1.84 2.98 -6.82
N THR A 162 0.73 2.28 -6.60
CA THR A 162 0.36 1.09 -7.35
C THR A 162 -1.02 1.26 -7.95
N ASN A 163 -1.11 1.09 -9.27
CA ASN A 163 -2.35 1.11 -10.04
C ASN A 163 -2.54 -0.23 -10.75
N ILE A 164 -3.68 -0.88 -10.54
CA ILE A 164 -4.02 -2.18 -11.13
C ILE A 164 -5.33 -2.05 -11.91
N TYR A 165 -5.22 -2.04 -13.23
CA TYR A 165 -6.36 -1.98 -14.16
C TYR A 165 -6.56 -3.32 -14.86
N GLY A 166 -6.99 -4.33 -14.10
CA GLY A 166 -7.18 -5.69 -14.59
C GLY A 166 -7.62 -6.63 -13.48
N SER A 167 -7.75 -7.90 -13.79
CA SER A 167 -8.26 -8.89 -12.84
C SER A 167 -7.27 -10.04 -12.66
N ASN A 168 -7.38 -10.73 -11.51
CA ASN A 168 -6.55 -11.88 -11.15
C ASN A 168 -5.04 -11.55 -11.14
N ASN A 169 -4.65 -10.36 -10.74
CA ASN A 169 -3.25 -10.03 -10.54
C ASN A 169 -2.85 -10.36 -9.09
N ASP A 170 -1.67 -10.96 -8.92
CA ASP A 170 -1.00 -11.15 -7.63
C ASP A 170 0.20 -10.22 -7.55
N VAL A 171 0.18 -9.29 -6.60
CA VAL A 171 1.17 -8.22 -6.50
C VAL A 171 1.74 -8.16 -5.10
N TYR A 172 3.04 -8.33 -5.01
CA TYR A 172 3.78 -8.13 -3.78
C TYR A 172 4.75 -6.96 -3.91
N THR A 173 4.73 -6.07 -2.92
CA THR A 173 5.66 -4.93 -2.85
C THR A 173 6.29 -4.81 -1.46
N ARG A 174 7.61 -4.62 -1.40
CA ARG A 174 8.32 -4.38 -0.16
C ARG A 174 9.36 -3.28 -0.29
N GLN A 175 9.27 -2.29 0.59
CA GLN A 175 10.26 -1.22 0.73
C GLN A 175 10.76 -1.19 2.17
N GLU A 176 12.05 -1.37 2.34
CA GLU A 176 12.64 -1.44 3.68
C GLU A 176 14.00 -0.75 3.78
N SER A 177 14.38 -0.33 4.99
CA SER A 177 15.67 0.24 5.36
C SER A 177 15.65 1.77 5.55
N ASN A 178 16.81 2.33 5.82
CA ASN A 178 17.04 3.66 6.34
C ASN A 178 17.34 4.73 5.27
N GLN A 179 16.84 4.55 4.04
CA GLN A 179 16.90 5.55 2.97
C GLN A 179 15.64 5.48 2.12
N ASN A 180 15.25 6.60 1.55
CA ASN A 180 14.00 6.71 0.77
C ASN A 180 13.96 5.70 -0.38
N LYS A 181 12.82 5.06 -0.53
CA LYS A 181 12.50 4.18 -1.65
C LYS A 181 11.27 4.73 -2.37
N THR A 182 11.31 4.70 -3.69
CA THR A 182 10.16 5.09 -4.51
C THR A 182 9.79 3.97 -5.46
N LEU A 183 8.55 3.56 -5.44
CA LEU A 183 7.99 2.55 -6.31
C LEU A 183 6.74 3.10 -6.99
N ASN A 184 6.71 3.05 -8.32
CA ASN A 184 5.54 3.34 -9.13
C ASN A 184 5.26 2.12 -10.00
N LEU A 185 4.13 1.45 -9.77
CA LEU A 185 3.69 0.28 -10.52
C LEU A 185 2.36 0.57 -11.20
N THR A 186 2.27 0.26 -12.48
CA THR A 186 1.01 0.27 -13.22
C THR A 186 0.83 -1.03 -13.97
N ILE A 187 -0.28 -1.72 -13.75
CA ILE A 187 -0.66 -2.96 -14.43
C ILE A 187 -1.93 -2.70 -15.23
N ASN A 188 -1.86 -2.85 -16.55
CA ASN A 188 -2.96 -2.56 -17.49
C ASN A 188 -3.62 -3.82 -18.07
N ASN A 189 -3.26 -4.99 -17.59
CA ASN A 189 -3.83 -6.27 -18.03
C ASN A 189 -4.03 -7.23 -16.86
N SER A 190 -4.39 -8.47 -17.14
CA SER A 190 -4.82 -9.44 -16.12
C SER A 190 -3.87 -10.62 -16.01
N ASN A 191 -4.00 -11.34 -14.89
CA ASN A 191 -3.27 -12.58 -14.57
C ASN A 191 -1.75 -12.39 -14.41
N ASN A 192 -1.31 -11.22 -13.99
CA ASN A 192 0.11 -10.99 -13.72
C ASN A 192 0.50 -11.44 -12.31
N ASP A 193 1.77 -11.80 -12.18
CA ASP A 193 2.43 -12.15 -10.93
C ASP A 193 3.65 -11.23 -10.76
N VAL A 194 3.65 -10.37 -9.74
CA VAL A 194 4.59 -9.25 -9.64
C VAL A 194 5.18 -9.15 -8.25
N ASP A 195 6.47 -9.40 -8.14
CA ASP A 195 7.26 -9.20 -6.92
C ASP A 195 8.23 -8.04 -7.08
N MET A 196 8.09 -7.00 -6.26
CA MET A 196 8.95 -5.82 -6.28
C MET A 196 9.54 -5.53 -4.89
N ILE A 197 10.84 -5.66 -4.75
CA ILE A 197 11.55 -5.50 -3.48
C ILE A 197 12.63 -4.42 -3.61
N GLN A 198 12.55 -3.41 -2.75
CA GLN A 198 13.59 -2.39 -2.58
C GLN A 198 14.11 -2.42 -1.15
N LYS A 199 15.41 -2.67 -0.99
CA LYS A 199 16.06 -2.78 0.32
C LYS A 199 17.51 -2.28 0.29
N GLY A 200 18.12 -2.15 1.48
CA GLY A 200 19.51 -1.72 1.58
C GLY A 200 19.64 -0.21 1.85
N SER A 201 20.88 0.21 2.12
CA SER A 201 21.18 1.51 2.73
C SER A 201 21.24 2.70 1.75
N ALA A 202 20.82 2.52 0.51
CA ALA A 202 20.76 3.60 -0.47
C ALA A 202 19.33 3.92 -0.94
N THR A 203 19.16 5.09 -1.54
CA THR A 203 17.91 5.47 -2.20
C THR A 203 17.71 4.64 -3.47
N HIS A 204 16.56 4.01 -3.60
CA HIS A 204 16.19 3.25 -4.79
C HIS A 204 14.91 3.80 -5.39
N SER A 205 14.80 3.76 -6.72
CA SER A 205 13.62 4.17 -7.46
C SER A 205 13.28 3.15 -8.54
N ALA A 206 12.01 2.79 -8.65
CA ALA A 206 11.50 1.95 -9.72
C ALA A 206 10.22 2.51 -10.29
N THR A 207 10.13 2.51 -11.63
CA THR A 207 8.89 2.79 -12.36
C THR A 207 8.64 1.64 -13.32
N VAL A 208 7.52 0.96 -13.14
CA VAL A 208 7.18 -0.23 -13.92
C VAL A 208 5.78 -0.08 -14.49
N THR A 209 5.65 -0.35 -15.77
CA THR A 209 4.37 -0.48 -16.47
C THR A 209 4.28 -1.85 -17.12
N ILE A 210 3.24 -2.60 -16.80
CA ILE A 210 2.95 -3.92 -17.35
C ILE A 210 1.65 -3.84 -18.17
N GLY A 211 1.68 -4.37 -19.38
CA GLY A 211 0.54 -4.43 -20.27
C GLY A 211 0.68 -5.55 -21.28
N GLY A 212 -0.16 -5.50 -22.32
CA GLY A 212 -0.16 -6.48 -23.39
C GLY A 212 -1.32 -7.46 -23.34
N SER A 213 -1.30 -8.40 -24.28
CA SER A 213 -2.38 -9.38 -24.44
C SER A 213 -2.25 -10.60 -23.53
N TYR A 214 -1.07 -10.82 -22.96
CA TYR A 214 -0.76 -11.98 -22.11
C TYR A 214 -0.15 -11.56 -20.80
N ALA A 215 -0.19 -12.45 -19.82
CA ALA A 215 0.32 -12.26 -18.48
C ALA A 215 1.84 -12.02 -18.43
N THR A 216 2.27 -11.27 -17.44
CA THR A 216 3.69 -11.09 -17.13
C THR A 216 3.97 -11.59 -15.71
N THR A 217 5.03 -12.39 -15.56
CA THR A 217 5.66 -12.66 -14.27
C THR A 217 6.87 -11.75 -14.13
N LEU A 218 6.86 -10.86 -13.15
CA LEU A 218 7.95 -9.93 -12.87
C LEU A 218 8.54 -10.19 -11.49
N TYR A 219 9.84 -10.37 -11.44
CA TYR A 219 10.61 -10.31 -10.19
C TYR A 219 11.61 -9.17 -10.27
N MET A 220 11.54 -8.20 -9.35
CA MET A 220 12.48 -7.07 -9.26
C MET A 220 13.07 -6.96 -7.86
N LEU A 221 14.38 -6.94 -7.78
CA LEU A 221 15.15 -6.69 -6.56
C LEU A 221 16.11 -5.52 -6.75
N GLN A 222 15.94 -4.45 -6.00
CA GLN A 222 16.95 -3.38 -5.84
C GLN A 222 17.50 -3.43 -4.42
N GLN A 223 18.83 -3.53 -4.30
CA GLN A 223 19.46 -3.67 -2.99
C GLN A 223 20.86 -3.02 -2.93
N GLY A 224 21.39 -2.92 -1.72
CA GLY A 224 22.78 -2.46 -1.49
C GLY A 224 22.92 -1.01 -1.09
N GLY A 225 24.18 -0.54 -1.10
CA GLY A 225 24.58 0.78 -0.62
C GLY A 225 24.75 1.85 -1.70
N THR A 226 24.43 1.54 -2.95
CA THR A 226 24.49 2.49 -4.07
C THR A 226 23.10 2.77 -4.60
N ALA A 227 22.77 4.04 -4.82
CA ALA A 227 21.48 4.46 -5.35
C ALA A 227 21.22 3.84 -6.74
N GLN A 228 20.04 3.33 -6.94
CA GLN A 228 19.63 2.63 -8.16
C GLN A 228 18.33 3.19 -8.67
N SER A 229 18.23 3.30 -10.00
CA SER A 229 17.01 3.66 -10.69
C SER A 229 16.70 2.64 -11.76
N TYR A 230 15.45 2.25 -11.87
CA TYR A 230 14.97 1.31 -12.85
C TYR A 230 13.66 1.79 -13.49
N SER A 231 13.58 1.64 -14.81
CA SER A 231 12.35 1.91 -15.55
C SER A 231 12.08 0.76 -16.52
N LEU A 232 10.90 0.19 -16.45
CA LEU A 232 10.44 -0.91 -17.32
C LEU A 232 9.08 -0.56 -17.90
N THR A 233 8.94 -0.76 -19.21
CA THR A 233 7.65 -0.92 -19.85
C THR A 233 7.62 -2.29 -20.51
N GLN A 234 6.77 -3.19 -20.01
CA GLN A 234 6.58 -4.54 -20.50
C GLN A 234 5.24 -4.65 -21.21
N ASP A 235 5.28 -4.87 -22.50
CA ASP A 235 4.12 -5.19 -23.34
C ASP A 235 4.20 -6.65 -23.79
N CYS A 236 3.49 -7.53 -23.08
CA CYS A 236 3.56 -8.98 -23.33
C CYS A 236 2.61 -9.38 -24.45
N GLN A 237 3.17 -9.71 -25.62
CA GLN A 237 2.44 -10.17 -26.82
C GLN A 237 2.65 -11.66 -27.12
N THR A 238 3.37 -12.38 -26.27
CA THR A 238 3.75 -13.78 -26.47
C THR A 238 2.73 -14.73 -25.85
N THR A 239 2.16 -15.63 -26.62
CA THR A 239 1.31 -16.71 -26.14
C THR A 239 2.08 -17.56 -25.13
N GLY A 240 1.58 -17.67 -23.89
CA GLY A 240 2.27 -18.35 -22.78
C GLY A 240 2.87 -17.40 -21.76
N GLY A 241 2.80 -16.08 -22.02
CA GLY A 241 3.21 -15.05 -21.09
C GLY A 241 4.67 -14.61 -21.23
N CYS A 242 5.03 -13.61 -20.45
CA CYS A 242 6.38 -13.05 -20.39
C CYS A 242 6.96 -13.18 -18.99
N ILE A 243 8.27 -13.41 -18.91
CA ILE A 243 8.98 -13.45 -17.64
C ILE A 243 10.08 -12.39 -17.65
N VAL A 244 10.09 -11.57 -16.64
CA VAL A 244 11.09 -10.51 -16.42
C VAL A 244 11.73 -10.69 -15.05
N SER A 245 13.04 -10.78 -15.00
CA SER A 245 13.77 -10.83 -13.73
C SER A 245 14.87 -9.76 -13.73
N VAL A 246 14.85 -8.91 -12.70
CA VAL A 246 15.78 -7.80 -12.55
C VAL A 246 16.38 -7.82 -11.17
N THR A 247 17.70 -7.84 -11.09
CA THR A 247 18.42 -7.66 -9.84
C THR A 247 19.45 -6.55 -10.01
N GLN A 248 19.36 -5.54 -9.18
CA GLN A 248 20.29 -4.43 -9.12
C GLN A 248 20.95 -4.35 -7.74
N GLY A 249 22.27 -4.17 -7.75
CA GLY A 249 23.08 -4.04 -6.54
C GLY A 249 23.70 -5.34 -6.05
N ASN A 250 24.68 -5.18 -5.17
CA ASN A 250 25.48 -6.25 -4.57
C ASN A 250 25.14 -6.38 -3.09
#